data_1667c0557af9f37e3c538980953c6069
#
_entry.id   1667c0557af9f37e3c538980953c6069
#
_cell.length_a   1.000
_cell.length_b   1.000
_cell.length_c   1.000
_cell.angle_alpha   90.00
_cell.angle_beta   90.00
_cell.angle_gamma   90.00
#
_symmetry.space_group_name_H-M   'P 1'
#
loop_
_entity.id
_entity.type
_entity.pdbx_description
1 polymer ?
#
loop_
_entity_poly.entity_id
_entity_poly.type
_entity_poly.pdbx_seq_one_letter_code
_entity_poly.pdbx_strand_id
1 'polypeptide(L)'
;YVSKCKLIWVRELVFAMKRRDFVKVASASLFSLPFAACSTDKTIPTPIVQLDSGKIRGSLIDGVYRYLGIPYAEPPFGENRFRPAITRVAWEGVFEANQYGEICPQTGGGGLDGGLREGEDCLNLNVWTPDPTAKGLPIMVWVHGGGQISGSGSEALSDGTHFAKEGVVFISNNRRLGAEGYLYLEELFGDGIGPGNL
;
A
#
# COMPACT_ATOMS: atom_id res chain seq x y z
N TYR A 1 -25.12 -14.61 20.65
CA TYR A 1 -26.60 -14.48 20.73
C TYR A 1 -27.07 -13.03 20.74
N VAL A 2 -26.64 -12.18 19.82
CA VAL A 2 -27.18 -10.79 19.68
C VAL A 2 -27.11 -10.28 18.22
N SER A 3 -27.30 -11.08 17.21
CA SER A 3 -27.17 -10.55 15.83
C SER A 3 -28.32 -10.88 14.86
N LYS A 4 -29.47 -11.35 15.32
CA LYS A 4 -30.59 -11.66 14.42
C LYS A 4 -31.79 -10.71 14.49
N CYS A 5 -31.78 -9.71 15.34
CA CYS A 5 -32.98 -8.88 15.57
C CYS A 5 -33.05 -7.55 14.77
N LYS A 6 -31.99 -7.13 14.08
CA LYS A 6 -32.00 -5.84 13.36
C LYS A 6 -32.32 -5.90 11.86
N LEU A 7 -32.34 -7.09 11.25
CA LEU A 7 -32.63 -7.21 9.79
C LEU A 7 -34.10 -7.40 9.45
N ILE A 8 -34.95 -7.72 10.42
CA ILE A 8 -36.36 -8.00 10.14
C ILE A 8 -37.19 -6.71 10.02
N TRP A 9 -36.83 -5.65 10.72
CA TRP A 9 -37.58 -4.37 10.69
C TRP A 9 -37.42 -3.56 9.41
N VAL A 10 -36.30 -3.69 8.71
CA VAL A 10 -36.07 -2.94 7.46
C VAL A 10 -36.83 -3.56 6.29
N ARG A 11 -37.13 -4.85 6.36
CA ARG A 11 -37.79 -5.56 5.26
C ARG A 11 -39.31 -5.34 5.20
N GLU A 12 -39.93 -5.04 6.33
CA GLU A 12 -41.39 -4.79 6.37
C GLU A 12 -41.78 -3.35 6.03
N LEU A 13 -40.88 -2.38 6.27
CA LEU A 13 -41.15 -0.97 5.91
C LEU A 13 -41.09 -0.67 4.41
N VAL A 14 -40.37 -1.45 3.65
CA VAL A 14 -40.20 -1.26 2.20
C VAL A 14 -41.40 -1.81 1.41
N PHE A 15 -42.18 -2.77 1.98
CA PHE A 15 -43.26 -3.42 1.26
C PHE A 15 -44.62 -2.71 1.35
N ALA A 16 -44.75 -1.70 2.22
CA ALA A 16 -46.03 -1.01 2.46
C ALA A 16 -46.16 0.35 1.76
N MET A 17 -45.12 0.86 1.11
CA MET A 17 -45.20 2.15 0.42
C MET A 17 -45.50 2.04 -1.05
N LYS A 18 -46.60 2.65 -1.48
CA LYS A 18 -46.97 2.76 -2.93
C LYS A 18 -45.95 3.69 -3.62
N ARG A 19 -45.61 3.38 -4.88
CA ARG A 19 -44.65 4.15 -5.70
C ARG A 19 -44.89 5.68 -5.71
N ARG A 20 -46.12 6.13 -5.56
CA ARG A 20 -46.48 7.55 -5.49
C ARG A 20 -46.03 8.26 -4.19
N ASP A 21 -45.91 7.52 -3.10
CA ASP A 21 -45.56 8.09 -1.79
C ASP A 21 -44.02 8.22 -1.65
N PHE A 22 -43.28 7.36 -2.36
CA PHE A 22 -41.84 7.44 -2.43
C PHE A 22 -41.34 8.74 -3.10
N VAL A 23 -41.98 9.17 -4.16
CA VAL A 23 -41.64 10.41 -4.89
C VAL A 23 -41.95 11.67 -4.06
N LYS A 24 -42.98 11.65 -3.21
CA LYS A 24 -43.32 12.78 -2.36
C LYS A 24 -42.41 12.95 -1.15
N VAL A 25 -41.89 11.83 -0.61
CA VAL A 25 -40.91 11.86 0.49
C VAL A 25 -39.53 12.26 -0.01
N ALA A 26 -39.16 11.84 -1.23
CA ALA A 26 -37.88 12.21 -1.85
C ALA A 26 -37.78 13.72 -2.18
N SER A 27 -38.90 14.39 -2.47
CA SER A 27 -38.90 15.82 -2.79
C SER A 27 -38.91 16.75 -1.57
N ALA A 28 -39.25 16.26 -0.38
CA ALA A 28 -39.24 17.06 0.85
C ALA A 28 -37.91 16.99 1.61
N SER A 29 -37.02 16.04 1.29
CA SER A 29 -35.74 15.81 2.01
C SER A 29 -34.54 16.49 1.37
N LEU A 30 -34.70 17.29 0.33
CA LEU A 30 -33.60 17.88 -0.44
C LEU A 30 -33.05 19.19 0.13
N PHE A 31 -33.47 19.61 1.33
CA PHE A 31 -33.09 20.94 1.84
C PHE A 31 -32.48 20.97 3.24
N SER A 32 -31.88 19.91 3.75
CA SER A 32 -30.99 20.01 4.93
C SER A 32 -30.24 18.71 5.18
N LEU A 33 -29.40 18.28 4.24
CA LEU A 33 -28.25 17.47 4.63
C LEU A 33 -27.13 18.43 4.96
N PRO A 34 -26.63 18.48 6.21
CA PRO A 34 -25.35 19.09 6.46
C PRO A 34 -24.36 18.30 5.59
N PHE A 35 -23.61 18.98 4.77
CA PHE A 35 -22.42 18.41 4.15
C PHE A 35 -21.65 17.75 5.29
N ALA A 36 -21.64 16.43 5.31
CA ALA A 36 -20.72 15.69 6.13
C ALA A 36 -19.35 16.19 5.73
N ALA A 37 -18.74 16.97 6.59
CA ALA A 37 -17.36 17.39 6.42
C ALA A 37 -16.59 16.10 6.18
N CYS A 38 -15.99 15.97 5.02
CA CYS A 38 -14.99 14.98 4.75
C CYS A 38 -13.98 15.14 5.89
N SER A 39 -13.94 14.19 6.80
CA SER A 39 -12.93 14.17 7.84
C SER A 39 -11.62 14.04 7.09
N THR A 40 -10.92 15.15 6.91
CA THR A 40 -9.52 15.12 6.51
C THR A 40 -8.82 14.38 7.64
N ASP A 41 -8.52 13.14 7.39
CA ASP A 41 -7.70 12.30 8.27
C ASP A 41 -6.45 13.12 8.57
N LYS A 42 -6.33 13.65 9.78
CA LYS A 42 -5.22 14.52 10.16
C LYS A 42 -4.00 13.62 10.31
N THR A 43 -3.26 13.48 9.23
CA THR A 43 -1.97 12.82 9.23
C THR A 43 -1.02 13.61 10.14
N ILE A 44 -0.61 13.03 11.26
CA ILE A 44 0.33 13.63 12.19
C ILE A 44 1.73 13.15 11.78
N PRO A 45 2.68 14.05 11.46
CA PRO A 45 4.05 13.66 11.16
C PRO A 45 4.69 12.91 12.33
N THR A 46 5.37 11.82 12.04
CA THR A 46 6.07 11.03 13.04
C THR A 46 7.43 11.66 13.42
N PRO A 47 8.04 11.24 14.52
CA PRO A 47 9.45 11.51 14.77
C PRO A 47 10.33 10.99 13.63
N ILE A 48 11.48 11.65 13.43
CA ILE A 48 12.46 11.19 12.44
C ILE A 48 13.11 9.90 12.95
N VAL A 49 13.13 8.88 12.08
CA VAL A 49 13.82 7.61 12.32
C VAL A 49 15.10 7.58 11.51
N GLN A 50 16.24 7.18 12.15
CA GLN A 50 17.52 6.99 11.48
C GLN A 50 17.63 5.57 10.97
N LEU A 51 17.90 5.40 9.68
CA LEU A 51 18.26 4.16 9.01
C LEU A 51 19.73 4.25 8.54
N ASP A 52 20.30 3.12 8.14
CA ASP A 52 21.65 3.10 7.55
C ASP A 52 21.69 3.91 6.24
N SER A 53 20.62 3.89 5.46
CA SER A 53 20.50 4.62 4.19
C SER A 53 20.17 6.11 4.37
N GLY A 54 19.80 6.58 5.56
CA GLY A 54 19.41 7.97 5.78
C GLY A 54 18.30 8.13 6.80
N LYS A 55 17.72 9.33 6.87
CA LYS A 55 16.63 9.65 7.80
C LYS A 55 15.30 9.56 7.08
N ILE A 56 14.28 9.06 7.78
CA ILE A 56 12.91 9.01 7.27
C ILE A 56 11.94 9.67 8.25
N ARG A 57 10.86 10.20 7.71
CA ARG A 57 9.68 10.64 8.46
C ARG A 57 8.45 10.06 7.81
N GLY A 58 7.59 9.41 8.59
CA GLY A 58 6.32 8.87 8.13
C GLY A 58 5.12 9.64 8.65
N SER A 59 4.04 8.93 8.89
CA SER A 59 2.79 9.48 9.42
C SER A 59 2.23 8.62 10.55
N LEU A 60 1.47 9.24 11.44
CA LEU A 60 0.69 8.55 12.47
C LEU A 60 -0.79 8.66 12.12
N ILE A 61 -1.41 7.52 11.87
CA ILE A 61 -2.84 7.44 11.53
C ILE A 61 -3.47 6.34 12.39
N ASP A 62 -4.56 6.65 13.06
CA ASP A 62 -5.29 5.70 13.91
C ASP A 62 -4.43 4.95 14.93
N GLY A 63 -3.40 5.62 15.46
CA GLY A 63 -2.47 5.04 16.42
C GLY A 63 -1.41 4.13 15.81
N VAL A 64 -1.32 4.05 14.49
CA VAL A 64 -0.31 3.26 13.77
C VAL A 64 0.67 4.18 13.04
N TYR A 65 1.95 3.97 13.25
CA TYR A 65 3.01 4.63 12.49
C TYR A 65 3.15 3.97 11.13
N ARG A 66 3.12 4.78 10.08
CA ARG A 66 3.23 4.34 8.69
C ARG A 66 4.40 5.05 8.02
N TYR A 67 5.23 4.26 7.37
CA TYR A 67 6.34 4.73 6.54
C TYR A 67 6.18 4.09 5.17
N LEU A 68 5.87 4.88 4.16
CA LEU A 68 5.48 4.41 2.84
C LEU A 68 6.50 4.82 1.78
N GLY A 69 6.73 3.93 0.79
CA GLY A 69 7.57 4.22 -0.36
C GLY A 69 9.06 4.32 -0.06
N ILE A 70 9.57 3.66 1.00
CA ILE A 70 11.00 3.70 1.35
C ILE A 70 11.80 2.93 0.30
N PRO A 71 12.72 3.57 -0.45
CA PRO A 71 13.54 2.88 -1.43
C PRO A 71 14.56 1.97 -0.73
N TYR A 72 14.64 0.70 -1.13
CA TYR A 72 15.60 -0.26 -0.57
C TYR A 72 16.72 -0.65 -1.54
N ALA A 73 16.53 -0.39 -2.84
CA ALA A 73 17.51 -0.65 -3.88
C ALA A 73 17.48 0.45 -4.94
N GLU A 74 18.54 0.54 -5.73
CA GLU A 74 18.56 1.43 -6.89
C GLU A 74 17.55 0.98 -7.96
N PRO A 75 17.06 1.91 -8.81
CA PRO A 75 16.18 1.58 -9.91
C PRO A 75 16.71 0.43 -10.76
N PRO A 76 15.94 -0.63 -11.01
CA PRO A 76 16.40 -1.84 -11.70
C PRO A 76 16.33 -1.71 -13.23
N PHE A 77 16.50 -0.50 -13.77
CA PHE A 77 16.41 -0.18 -15.19
C PHE A 77 17.71 0.43 -15.70
N GLY A 78 17.76 0.74 -16.99
CA GLY A 78 18.96 1.27 -17.62
C GLY A 78 20.13 0.28 -17.49
N GLU A 79 21.24 0.75 -16.94
CA GLU A 79 22.44 -0.08 -16.74
C GLU A 79 22.28 -1.18 -15.68
N ASN A 80 21.29 -1.05 -14.82
CA ASN A 80 20.98 -2.04 -13.77
C ASN A 80 20.00 -3.12 -14.24
N ARG A 81 19.51 -3.01 -15.47
CA ARG A 81 18.53 -3.95 -16.02
C ARG A 81 19.12 -5.37 -16.11
N PHE A 82 18.33 -6.35 -15.66
CA PHE A 82 18.73 -7.77 -15.60
C PHE A 82 19.97 -8.06 -14.73
N ARG A 83 20.33 -7.16 -13.85
CA ARG A 83 21.42 -7.37 -12.89
C ARG A 83 20.89 -7.58 -11.48
N PRO A 84 21.67 -8.20 -10.59
CA PRO A 84 21.35 -8.24 -9.16
C PRO A 84 21.05 -6.84 -8.61
N ALA A 85 20.15 -6.79 -7.63
CA ALA A 85 19.77 -5.51 -7.02
C ALA A 85 20.98 -4.83 -6.35
N ILE A 86 21.11 -3.53 -6.60
CA ILE A 86 22.16 -2.69 -5.99
C ILE A 86 21.55 -1.98 -4.80
N THR A 87 22.20 -2.05 -3.65
CA THR A 87 21.75 -1.33 -2.45
C THR A 87 21.62 0.16 -2.73
N ARG A 88 20.51 0.75 -2.26
CA ARG A 88 20.26 2.18 -2.42
C ARG A 88 21.40 3.01 -1.84
N VAL A 89 21.88 3.98 -2.60
CA VAL A 89 22.83 4.98 -2.07
C VAL A 89 22.16 5.78 -0.97
N ALA A 90 22.91 6.04 0.11
CA ALA A 90 22.39 6.82 1.22
C ALA A 90 22.02 8.23 0.76
N TRP A 91 20.88 8.71 1.25
CA TRP A 91 20.38 10.05 0.93
C TRP A 91 20.70 11.04 2.05
N GLU A 92 20.83 12.30 1.66
CA GLU A 92 20.95 13.41 2.60
C GLU A 92 19.56 13.94 3.00
N GLY A 93 19.49 14.56 4.18
CA GLY A 93 18.24 15.13 4.68
C GLY A 93 17.26 14.11 5.23
N VAL A 94 15.97 14.40 5.13
CA VAL A 94 14.89 13.56 5.62
C VAL A 94 14.01 13.16 4.44
N PHE A 95 13.86 11.87 4.20
CA PHE A 95 12.93 11.32 3.23
C PHE A 95 11.53 11.29 3.84
N GLU A 96 10.57 11.94 3.20
CA GLU A 96 9.17 12.00 3.64
C GLU A 96 8.42 10.74 3.17
N ALA A 97 8.44 9.71 4.01
CA ALA A 97 7.85 8.40 3.75
C ALA A 97 6.33 8.38 4.07
N ASN A 98 5.57 9.28 3.47
CA ASN A 98 4.14 9.47 3.74
C ASN A 98 3.22 9.11 2.57
N GLN A 99 3.78 8.68 1.45
CA GLN A 99 3.07 8.28 0.23
C GLN A 99 3.68 6.98 -0.32
N TYR A 100 2.85 6.17 -0.95
CA TYR A 100 3.34 5.02 -1.69
C TYR A 100 4.28 5.46 -2.82
N GLY A 101 5.36 4.70 -3.01
CA GLY A 101 6.29 4.88 -4.12
C GLY A 101 5.72 4.36 -5.44
N GLU A 102 6.53 4.46 -6.48
CA GLU A 102 6.21 3.87 -7.78
C GLU A 102 6.10 2.35 -7.68
N ILE A 103 5.21 1.76 -8.45
CA ILE A 103 5.10 0.32 -8.61
C ILE A 103 5.89 -0.13 -9.83
N CYS A 104 6.31 -1.39 -9.84
CA CYS A 104 7.05 -1.93 -10.97
C CYS A 104 6.17 -1.93 -12.23
N PRO A 105 6.71 -1.53 -13.41
CA PRO A 105 6.01 -1.63 -14.68
C PRO A 105 5.47 -3.03 -14.92
N GLN A 106 4.22 -3.13 -15.34
CA GLN A 106 3.50 -4.40 -15.46
C GLN A 106 2.43 -4.34 -16.55
N THR A 107 2.12 -5.47 -17.17
CA THR A 107 1.04 -5.57 -18.15
C THR A 107 -0.23 -6.06 -17.47
N GLY A 108 -1.33 -5.32 -17.60
CA GLY A 108 -2.65 -5.71 -17.11
C GLY A 108 -2.96 -5.32 -15.66
N GLY A 109 -2.10 -4.56 -15.00
CA GLY A 109 -2.28 -4.13 -13.60
C GLY A 109 -3.21 -2.95 -13.35
N GLY A 110 -3.84 -2.39 -14.37
CA GLY A 110 -4.58 -1.12 -14.27
C GLY A 110 -5.96 -1.15 -13.60
N GLY A 111 -6.36 -2.26 -12.98
CA GLY A 111 -7.75 -2.40 -12.55
C GLY A 111 -8.04 -2.39 -11.05
N LEU A 112 -7.10 -2.72 -10.21
CA LEU A 112 -7.33 -2.84 -8.76
C LEU A 112 -6.54 -1.82 -7.92
N ASP A 113 -5.62 -1.11 -8.51
CA ASP A 113 -4.57 -0.39 -7.77
C ASP A 113 -4.88 1.08 -7.46
N GLY A 114 -6.11 1.52 -7.69
CA GLY A 114 -6.57 2.80 -7.14
C GLY A 114 -5.77 4.05 -7.54
N GLY A 115 -5.04 4.00 -8.68
CA GLY A 115 -4.26 5.15 -9.17
C GLY A 115 -2.77 5.11 -8.79
N LEU A 116 -2.24 3.95 -8.44
CA LEU A 116 -0.80 3.78 -8.24
C LEU A 116 -0.04 4.06 -9.55
N ARG A 117 1.09 4.73 -9.43
CA ARG A 117 1.90 5.13 -10.58
C ARG A 117 3.01 4.12 -10.84
N GLU A 118 3.06 3.56 -12.03
CA GLU A 118 4.20 2.79 -12.49
C GLU A 118 5.41 3.70 -12.75
N GLY A 119 6.60 3.18 -12.46
CA GLY A 119 7.84 3.91 -12.70
C GLY A 119 9.08 3.07 -12.50
N GLU A 120 10.23 3.67 -12.76
CA GLU A 120 11.52 2.99 -12.69
C GLU A 120 12.04 2.85 -11.26
N ASP A 121 11.72 3.79 -10.34
CA ASP A 121 12.12 3.74 -8.92
C ASP A 121 11.14 2.90 -8.10
N CYS A 122 10.90 1.68 -8.56
CA CYS A 122 9.87 0.81 -8.06
C CYS A 122 10.31 -0.14 -6.92
N LEU A 123 11.60 -0.21 -6.62
CA LEU A 123 12.11 -1.07 -5.55
C LEU A 123 12.02 -0.38 -4.20
N ASN A 124 10.79 -0.26 -3.71
CA ASN A 124 10.47 0.35 -2.44
C ASN A 124 9.62 -0.56 -1.57
N LEU A 125 9.55 -0.23 -0.29
CA LEU A 125 8.78 -0.96 0.71
C LEU A 125 7.98 -0.02 1.60
N ASN A 126 7.00 -0.57 2.30
CA ASN A 126 6.16 0.12 3.24
C ASN A 126 6.22 -0.57 4.59
N VAL A 127 6.17 0.20 5.67
CA VAL A 127 6.24 -0.31 7.04
C VAL A 127 5.09 0.25 7.86
N TRP A 128 4.41 -0.62 8.60
CA TRP A 128 3.45 -0.27 9.64
C TRP A 128 3.96 -0.80 10.97
N THR A 129 3.96 0.02 12.00
CA THR A 129 4.39 -0.38 13.33
C THR A 129 3.57 0.33 14.41
N PRO A 130 3.29 -0.32 15.54
CA PRO A 130 2.66 0.34 16.68
C PRO A 130 3.59 1.36 17.35
N ASP A 131 4.90 1.14 17.29
CA ASP A 131 5.90 2.01 17.90
C ASP A 131 7.26 1.85 17.16
N PRO A 132 7.76 2.91 16.53
CA PRO A 132 9.04 2.87 15.81
C PRO A 132 10.27 2.76 16.72
N THR A 133 10.10 2.90 18.04
CA THR A 133 11.18 2.80 19.03
C THR A 133 11.20 1.45 19.74
N ALA A 134 10.15 0.67 19.62
CA ALA A 134 10.03 -0.64 20.27
C ALA A 134 11.05 -1.63 19.72
N LYS A 135 11.52 -2.51 20.59
CA LYS A 135 12.45 -3.59 20.26
C LYS A 135 11.78 -4.94 20.48
N GLY A 136 12.16 -5.92 19.65
CA GLY A 136 11.71 -7.29 19.83
C GLY A 136 10.26 -7.55 19.40
N LEU A 137 9.64 -6.63 18.66
CA LEU A 137 8.33 -6.89 18.05
C LEU A 137 8.46 -7.97 16.96
N PRO A 138 7.45 -8.82 16.81
CA PRO A 138 7.41 -9.75 15.68
C PRO A 138 7.32 -8.96 14.36
N ILE A 139 7.99 -9.48 13.34
CA ILE A 139 7.99 -8.87 12.00
C ILE A 139 7.30 -9.82 11.04
N MET A 140 6.34 -9.29 10.26
CA MET A 140 5.73 -9.97 9.13
C MET A 140 6.10 -9.26 7.85
N VAL A 141 6.68 -10.00 6.90
CA VAL A 141 6.95 -9.50 5.55
C VAL A 141 5.92 -10.08 4.60
N TRP A 142 5.20 -9.20 3.94
CA TRP A 142 4.17 -9.52 2.97
C TRP A 142 4.73 -9.40 1.55
N VAL A 143 4.74 -10.49 0.82
CA VAL A 143 5.08 -10.54 -0.60
C VAL A 143 3.77 -10.63 -1.38
N HIS A 144 3.50 -9.60 -2.18
CA HIS A 144 2.25 -9.51 -2.95
C HIS A 144 2.09 -10.63 -3.98
N GLY A 145 0.84 -10.93 -4.34
CA GLY A 145 0.49 -11.89 -5.38
C GLY A 145 0.73 -11.38 -6.81
N GLY A 146 0.04 -11.97 -7.79
CA GLY A 146 0.05 -11.53 -9.19
C GLY A 146 0.89 -12.38 -10.13
N GLY A 147 1.30 -13.61 -9.73
CA GLY A 147 1.93 -14.59 -10.59
C GLY A 147 3.27 -14.13 -11.19
N GLN A 148 3.99 -13.27 -10.51
CA GLN A 148 5.29 -12.71 -10.94
C GLN A 148 5.18 -11.73 -12.12
N ILE A 149 4.00 -11.43 -12.60
CA ILE A 149 3.77 -10.53 -13.75
C ILE A 149 3.01 -9.26 -13.40
N SER A 150 2.38 -9.22 -12.23
CA SER A 150 1.60 -8.07 -11.73
C SER A 150 1.59 -7.99 -10.21
N GLY A 151 0.96 -6.95 -9.68
CA GLY A 151 0.80 -6.71 -8.26
C GLY A 151 1.79 -5.71 -7.67
N SER A 152 1.53 -5.27 -6.46
CA SER A 152 2.41 -4.37 -5.73
C SER A 152 2.26 -4.49 -4.21
N GLY A 153 3.26 -4.01 -3.48
CA GLY A 153 3.19 -3.85 -2.03
C GLY A 153 2.30 -2.69 -1.58
N SER A 154 1.69 -1.98 -2.51
CA SER A 154 0.86 -0.79 -2.25
C SER A 154 -0.64 -1.03 -2.51
N GLU A 155 -1.02 -2.25 -2.81
CA GLU A 155 -2.43 -2.65 -2.95
C GLU A 155 -3.18 -2.59 -1.60
N ALA A 156 -4.49 -2.41 -1.65
CA ALA A 156 -5.33 -2.37 -0.45
C ALA A 156 -5.18 -3.63 0.45
N LEU A 157 -4.93 -4.79 -0.16
CA LEU A 157 -4.66 -6.04 0.57
C LEU A 157 -3.30 -6.05 1.29
N SER A 158 -2.40 -5.13 0.94
CA SER A 158 -1.07 -4.99 1.53
C SER A 158 -1.03 -3.98 2.68
N ASP A 159 -2.19 -3.47 3.13
CA ASP A 159 -2.26 -2.53 4.26
C ASP A 159 -2.02 -3.26 5.59
N GLY A 160 -0.93 -2.91 6.27
CA GLY A 160 -0.51 -3.51 7.52
C GLY A 160 -1.14 -2.93 8.79
N THR A 161 -2.07 -1.99 8.67
CA THR A 161 -2.65 -1.26 9.82
C THR A 161 -3.22 -2.21 10.87
N HIS A 162 -3.92 -3.26 10.45
CA HIS A 162 -4.51 -4.21 11.38
C HIS A 162 -3.45 -5.00 12.15
N PHE A 163 -2.42 -5.47 11.45
CA PHE A 163 -1.30 -6.21 12.09
C PHE A 163 -0.53 -5.32 13.06
N ALA A 164 -0.31 -4.07 12.71
CA ALA A 164 0.36 -3.12 13.61
C ALA A 164 -0.46 -2.86 14.88
N LYS A 165 -1.77 -2.76 14.79
CA LYS A 165 -2.66 -2.66 15.98
C LYS A 165 -2.57 -3.87 16.90
N GLU A 166 -2.23 -5.05 16.37
CA GLU A 166 -1.99 -6.28 17.12
C GLU A 166 -0.53 -6.45 17.59
N GLY A 167 0.30 -5.41 17.46
CA GLY A 167 1.68 -5.42 17.96
C GLY A 167 2.71 -6.03 17.02
N VAL A 168 2.40 -6.18 15.74
CA VAL A 168 3.29 -6.73 14.71
C VAL A 168 3.86 -5.60 13.85
N VAL A 169 5.16 -5.61 13.58
CA VAL A 169 5.72 -4.80 12.50
C VAL A 169 5.40 -5.46 11.18
N PHE A 170 4.59 -4.81 10.36
CA PHE A 170 4.21 -5.32 9.04
C PHE A 170 4.98 -4.58 7.96
N ILE A 171 5.53 -5.33 7.01
CA ILE A 171 6.29 -4.81 5.88
C ILE A 171 5.67 -5.35 4.61
N SER A 172 5.33 -4.48 3.67
CA SER A 172 5.04 -4.88 2.29
C SER A 172 6.10 -4.30 1.36
N ASN A 173 6.47 -5.03 0.33
CA ASN A 173 7.50 -4.57 -0.60
C ASN A 173 7.09 -4.80 -2.06
N ASN A 174 7.59 -3.93 -2.93
CA ASN A 174 7.62 -4.18 -4.35
C ASN A 174 8.78 -5.09 -4.71
N ARG A 175 8.69 -5.75 -5.83
CA ARG A 175 9.74 -6.58 -6.43
C ARG A 175 9.65 -6.46 -7.93
N ARG A 176 10.72 -6.76 -8.64
CA ARG A 176 10.69 -6.82 -10.10
C ARG A 176 9.68 -7.84 -10.58
N LEU A 177 9.08 -7.58 -11.72
CA LEU A 177 8.03 -8.39 -12.32
C LEU A 177 8.40 -8.77 -13.75
N GLY A 178 7.74 -9.78 -14.28
CA GLY A 178 7.88 -10.20 -15.66
C GLY A 178 9.32 -10.53 -16.06
N ALA A 179 9.71 -10.11 -17.24
CA ALA A 179 11.05 -10.36 -17.78
C ALA A 179 12.15 -9.71 -16.94
N GLU A 180 11.87 -8.50 -16.41
CA GLU A 180 12.84 -7.73 -15.62
C GLU A 180 13.27 -8.44 -14.34
N GLY A 181 12.37 -9.23 -13.77
CA GLY A 181 12.63 -9.95 -12.51
C GLY A 181 13.00 -11.41 -12.70
N TYR A 182 12.61 -12.03 -13.82
CA TYR A 182 12.61 -13.50 -13.89
C TYR A 182 13.23 -14.09 -15.16
N LEU A 183 13.66 -13.25 -16.13
CA LEU A 183 14.27 -13.77 -17.34
C LEU A 183 15.68 -14.29 -17.05
N TYR A 184 15.92 -15.54 -17.42
CA TYR A 184 17.24 -16.16 -17.32
C TYR A 184 18.04 -15.89 -18.59
N LEU A 185 19.14 -15.16 -18.48
CA LEU A 185 19.99 -14.73 -19.59
C LEU A 185 21.47 -15.07 -19.38
N GLU A 186 21.83 -15.64 -18.25
CA GLU A 186 23.23 -15.87 -17.86
C GLU A 186 24.00 -16.73 -18.87
N GLU A 187 23.34 -17.75 -19.48
CA GLU A 187 23.94 -18.56 -20.52
C GLU A 187 24.32 -17.79 -21.79
N LEU A 188 23.62 -16.67 -22.05
CA LEU A 188 23.83 -15.87 -23.27
C LEU A 188 24.81 -14.72 -23.07
N PHE A 189 24.82 -14.13 -21.87
CA PHE A 189 25.53 -12.86 -21.62
C PHE A 189 26.59 -12.99 -20.51
N GLY A 190 26.75 -14.16 -19.91
CA GLY A 190 27.71 -14.42 -18.82
C GLY A 190 27.19 -14.05 -17.44
N ASP A 191 28.01 -14.31 -16.44
CA ASP A 191 27.67 -14.21 -15.03
C ASP A 191 27.19 -12.79 -14.64
N GLY A 192 26.14 -12.75 -13.84
CA GLY A 192 25.58 -11.52 -13.28
C GLY A 192 24.64 -10.76 -14.21
N ILE A 193 24.28 -11.31 -15.36
CA ILE A 193 23.23 -10.76 -16.24
C ILE A 193 22.08 -11.75 -16.36
N GLY A 194 20.90 -11.37 -15.83
CA GLY A 194 19.71 -12.19 -15.90
C GLY A 194 19.89 -13.58 -15.27
N PRO A 195 20.35 -13.67 -14.00
CA PRO A 195 20.47 -14.98 -13.33
C PRO A 195 19.08 -15.59 -13.04
N GLY A 196 18.00 -14.92 -13.40
CA GLY A 196 16.65 -15.25 -13.03
C GLY A 196 16.37 -14.92 -11.56
N ASN A 197 15.11 -14.71 -11.23
CA ASN A 197 14.68 -14.43 -9.85
C ASN A 197 15.49 -13.31 -9.17
N LEU A 198 15.49 -12.16 -9.82
CA LEU A 198 16.15 -10.91 -9.36
C LEU A 198 15.29 -10.13 -8.38
#